data_8f07c76e5b24fe8a00bb4cfc39406de0
#
_entry.id   8f07c76e5b24fe8a00bb4cfc39406de0
#
_cell.length_a   1.000
_cell.length_b   1.000
_cell.length_c   1.000
_cell.angle_alpha   90.00
_cell.angle_beta   90.00
_cell.angle_gamma   90.00
#
_symmetry.space_group_name_H-M   'P 1'
#
loop_
_entity.id
_entity.type
_entity.pdbx_description
1 polymer ?
#
loop_
_entity_poly.entity_id
_entity_poly.type
_entity_poly.pdbx_seq_one_letter_code
_entity_poly.pdbx_strand_id
1 'polypeptide(L)'
;MDSLAQELLDAIIEHIPPCETQSCSLVARRWRKPNQRRYFSNLVFSTEREVFLWRANIPQELNGIPSYVRNVEFRGIHSWAEPTLFGRVLWCFRRIRTLTIYEAEAPASEIDKIVARSEFGKEVTSLAFVVPGSATVSGLMGLALSCPKLQFLELTQLDSEPPSSIPLDKTWQGGPLRSLKLFILHDKDINLLASCGITSHKLGLHIYDPMVEKVITLSSETMNELLLRGSWLLEKYMA
;
A
#
# COMPACT_ATOMS: atom_id res chain seq x y z
N MET A 1 -9.58 21.73 34.04
CA MET A 1 -9.48 21.04 32.73
C MET A 1 -9.76 19.52 32.79
N ASP A 2 -9.96 18.97 33.97
CA ASP A 2 -10.17 17.53 34.16
C ASP A 2 -11.59 17.03 33.86
N SER A 3 -12.49 17.94 33.49
CA SER A 3 -13.89 17.64 33.20
C SER A 3 -14.27 17.64 31.72
N LEU A 4 -13.30 17.85 30.80
CA LEU A 4 -13.60 17.83 29.36
C LEU A 4 -13.91 16.38 28.94
N ALA A 5 -15.04 16.19 28.27
CA ALA A 5 -15.39 14.88 27.73
C ALA A 5 -14.35 14.40 26.72
N GLN A 6 -14.11 13.10 26.64
CA GLN A 6 -13.08 12.53 25.75
C GLN A 6 -13.35 12.86 24.29
N GLU A 7 -14.63 12.90 23.90
CA GLU A 7 -15.07 13.23 22.53
C GLU A 7 -14.69 14.67 22.13
N LEU A 8 -14.81 15.62 23.07
CA LEU A 8 -14.37 17.01 22.83
C LEU A 8 -12.85 17.10 22.74
N LEU A 9 -12.14 16.33 23.54
CA LEU A 9 -10.70 16.25 23.48
C LEU A 9 -10.24 15.70 22.12
N ASP A 10 -10.83 14.63 21.67
CA ASP A 10 -10.52 14.00 20.38
C ASP A 10 -10.83 14.98 19.24
N ALA A 11 -11.97 15.69 19.29
CA ALA A 11 -12.32 16.71 18.31
C ALA A 11 -11.32 17.88 18.29
N ILE A 12 -10.88 18.37 19.44
CA ILE A 12 -9.84 19.41 19.51
C ILE A 12 -8.54 18.92 18.88
N ILE A 13 -8.11 17.69 19.20
CA ILE A 13 -6.88 17.12 18.68
C ILE A 13 -6.95 16.94 17.16
N GLU A 14 -8.11 16.64 16.59
CA GLU A 14 -8.28 16.57 15.13
C GLU A 14 -7.99 17.89 14.41
N HIS A 15 -8.14 19.02 15.07
CA HIS A 15 -7.88 20.35 14.50
C HIS A 15 -6.45 20.86 14.77
N ILE A 16 -5.67 20.18 15.62
CA ILE A 16 -4.28 20.56 15.87
C ILE A 16 -3.42 20.20 14.65
N PRO A 17 -2.58 21.11 14.13
CA PRO A 17 -1.65 20.77 13.05
C PRO A 17 -0.74 19.59 13.45
N PRO A 18 -0.40 18.67 12.53
CA PRO A 18 0.43 17.51 12.82
C PRO A 18 1.78 17.85 13.46
N CYS A 19 2.39 19.00 13.10
CA CYS A 19 3.65 19.49 13.67
C CYS A 19 3.53 19.90 15.14
N GLU A 20 2.35 20.23 15.63
CA GLU A 20 2.11 20.66 17.02
C GLU A 20 1.66 19.52 17.94
N THR A 21 1.29 18.36 17.39
CA THR A 21 0.78 17.23 18.17
C THR A 21 1.77 16.70 19.20
N GLN A 22 3.07 16.81 18.91
CA GLN A 22 4.13 16.42 19.85
C GLN A 22 4.11 17.31 21.09
N SER A 23 4.07 18.62 20.92
CA SER A 23 4.01 19.60 22.01
C SER A 23 2.73 19.43 22.82
N CYS A 24 1.61 19.24 22.16
CA CYS A 24 0.31 19.00 22.81
C CYS A 24 0.31 17.74 23.67
N SER A 25 1.06 16.71 23.31
CA SER A 25 1.15 15.47 24.09
C SER A 25 1.79 15.68 25.48
N LEU A 26 2.51 16.79 25.68
CA LEU A 26 3.17 17.14 26.93
C LEU A 26 2.27 17.94 27.87
N VAL A 27 1.16 18.49 27.39
CA VAL A 27 0.26 19.37 28.19
C VAL A 27 -0.39 18.63 29.34
N ALA A 28 -0.93 17.43 29.11
CA ALA A 28 -1.51 16.60 30.14
C ALA A 28 -1.48 15.10 29.76
N ARG A 29 -1.47 14.22 30.77
CA ARG A 29 -1.42 12.76 30.53
C ARG A 29 -2.56 12.26 29.65
N ARG A 30 -3.78 12.79 29.80
CA ARG A 30 -4.95 12.43 29.02
C ARG A 30 -4.84 12.83 27.54
N TRP A 31 -4.03 13.83 27.20
CA TRP A 31 -3.77 14.28 25.84
C TRP A 31 -2.74 13.41 25.12
N ARG A 32 -1.89 12.71 25.86
CA ARG A 32 -0.79 11.93 25.30
C ARG A 32 -1.27 10.87 24.30
N LYS A 33 -2.20 10.00 24.72
CA LYS A 33 -2.63 8.87 23.90
C LYS A 33 -3.34 9.27 22.61
N PRO A 34 -4.32 10.20 22.61
CA PRO A 34 -4.93 10.72 21.38
C PRO A 34 -3.92 11.38 20.43
N ASN A 35 -3.02 12.23 20.97
CA ASN A 35 -1.98 12.86 20.15
C ASN A 35 -0.99 11.86 19.58
N GLN A 36 -0.58 10.85 20.35
CA GLN A 36 0.27 9.78 19.84
C GLN A 36 -0.43 9.00 18.71
N ARG A 37 -1.72 8.68 18.87
CA ARG A 37 -2.51 8.01 17.81
C ARG A 37 -2.49 8.82 16.52
N ARG A 38 -2.66 10.13 16.61
CA ARG A 38 -2.65 11.00 15.45
C ARG A 38 -1.24 11.15 14.87
N TYR A 39 -0.25 11.43 15.69
CA TYR A 39 1.13 11.62 15.28
C TYR A 39 1.69 10.40 14.57
N PHE A 40 1.44 9.21 15.11
CA PHE A 40 1.94 7.96 14.56
C PHE A 40 0.97 7.28 13.57
N SER A 41 -0.15 7.90 13.23
CA SER A 41 -1.09 7.29 12.27
C SER A 41 -0.52 7.17 10.86
N ASN A 42 0.35 8.10 10.48
CA ASN A 42 1.00 8.16 9.18
C ASN A 42 2.51 8.13 9.36
N LEU A 43 3.16 7.13 8.81
CA LEU A 43 4.62 7.00 8.83
C LEU A 43 5.15 7.05 7.40
N VAL A 44 6.16 7.89 7.20
CA VAL A 44 6.93 7.94 5.98
C VAL A 44 8.37 7.62 6.33
N PHE A 45 8.95 6.64 5.67
CA PHE A 45 10.35 6.28 5.79
C PHE A 45 11.05 6.62 4.48
N SER A 46 12.00 7.54 4.53
CA SER A 46 12.76 7.98 3.37
C SER A 46 14.18 7.39 3.33
N THR A 47 14.59 6.76 4.40
CA THR A 47 15.89 6.08 4.52
C THR A 47 15.78 4.78 5.31
N GLU A 48 16.64 3.81 5.03
CA GLU A 48 16.74 2.58 5.83
C GLU A 48 17.08 2.89 7.31
N ARG A 49 17.88 3.95 7.54
CA ARG A 49 18.22 4.40 8.90
C ARG A 49 16.99 4.80 9.71
N GLU A 50 16.01 5.46 9.10
CA GLU A 50 14.75 5.82 9.78
C GLU A 50 13.97 4.57 10.19
N VAL A 51 13.91 3.56 9.32
CA VAL A 51 13.28 2.27 9.62
C VAL A 51 13.99 1.57 10.79
N PHE A 52 15.32 1.57 10.76
CA PHE A 52 16.14 1.02 11.84
C PHE A 52 15.88 1.76 13.16
N LEU A 53 15.92 3.10 13.15
CA LEU A 53 15.68 3.93 14.35
C LEU A 53 14.26 3.75 14.89
N TRP A 54 13.26 3.67 14.01
CA TRP A 54 11.90 3.33 14.43
C TRP A 54 11.89 2.02 15.21
N ARG A 55 12.48 1.01 14.67
CA ARG A 55 12.47 -0.32 15.26
C ARG A 55 13.28 -0.40 16.56
N ALA A 56 14.41 0.33 16.63
CA ALA A 56 15.25 0.36 17.81
C ALA A 56 14.64 1.14 18.99
N ASN A 57 13.89 2.22 18.69
CA ASN A 57 13.40 3.14 19.70
C ASN A 57 11.91 2.97 20.07
N ILE A 58 11.12 2.32 19.22
CA ILE A 58 9.70 2.13 19.48
C ILE A 58 9.45 0.72 20.01
N PRO A 59 8.92 0.56 21.23
CA PRO A 59 8.54 -0.74 21.75
C PRO A 59 7.54 -1.44 20.82
N GLN A 60 7.82 -2.70 20.48
CA GLN A 60 7.03 -3.48 19.53
C GLN A 60 5.86 -4.21 20.22
N GLU A 61 5.28 -3.60 21.23
CA GLU A 61 4.14 -4.14 21.95
C GLU A 61 2.87 -4.12 21.10
N LEU A 62 2.06 -5.18 21.25
CA LEU A 62 0.82 -5.36 20.49
C LEU A 62 -0.15 -4.19 20.54
N ASN A 63 -0.24 -3.53 21.70
CA ASN A 63 -1.14 -2.40 21.95
C ASN A 63 -0.39 -1.08 22.10
N GLY A 64 0.90 -1.06 21.77
CA GLY A 64 1.76 0.11 21.81
C GLY A 64 1.59 1.03 20.58
N ILE A 65 2.58 1.90 20.38
CA ILE A 65 2.64 2.87 19.28
C ILE A 65 2.41 2.22 17.90
N PRO A 66 2.99 1.03 17.58
CA PRO A 66 2.74 0.39 16.29
C PRO A 66 1.25 0.11 15.99
N SER A 67 0.43 -0.05 17.04
CA SER A 67 -1.02 -0.26 16.87
C SER A 67 -1.78 1.00 16.41
N TYR A 68 -1.17 2.16 16.48
CA TYR A 68 -1.75 3.43 16.00
C TYR A 68 -1.52 3.68 14.52
N VAL A 69 -0.51 3.03 13.95
CA VAL A 69 -0.14 3.19 12.54
C VAL A 69 -1.26 2.67 11.65
N ARG A 70 -1.65 3.51 10.68
CA ARG A 70 -2.66 3.23 9.68
C ARG A 70 -2.10 3.29 8.28
N ASN A 71 -1.21 4.23 8.05
CA ASN A 71 -0.63 4.46 6.74
C ASN A 71 0.89 4.38 6.86
N VAL A 72 1.50 3.59 6.00
CA VAL A 72 2.96 3.44 5.91
C VAL A 72 3.38 3.71 4.48
N GLU A 73 4.37 4.54 4.33
CA GLU A 73 5.00 4.84 3.05
C GLU A 73 6.51 4.63 3.16
N PHE A 74 7.07 3.89 2.23
CA PHE A 74 8.51 3.84 1.96
C PHE A 74 8.78 4.66 0.71
N ARG A 75 9.65 5.65 0.81
CA ARG A 75 9.93 6.58 -0.29
C ARG A 75 11.44 6.70 -0.54
N GLY A 76 11.87 6.48 -1.78
CA GLY A 76 13.26 6.72 -2.19
C GLY A 76 14.29 5.79 -1.53
N ILE A 77 13.89 4.67 -0.96
CA ILE A 77 14.83 3.68 -0.39
C ILE A 77 15.23 2.72 -1.53
N HIS A 78 16.27 3.07 -2.28
CA HIS A 78 16.66 2.33 -3.49
C HIS A 78 17.42 1.04 -3.20
N SER A 79 17.88 0.82 -1.99
CA SER A 79 18.54 -0.43 -1.59
C SER A 79 18.44 -0.63 -0.08
N TRP A 80 18.43 -1.87 0.35
CA TRP A 80 18.46 -2.27 1.75
C TRP A 80 19.78 -2.97 2.07
N ALA A 81 20.54 -2.45 3.01
CA ALA A 81 21.70 -3.14 3.55
C ALA A 81 21.26 -4.42 4.31
N GLU A 82 20.12 -4.34 4.98
CA GLU A 82 19.45 -5.49 5.62
C GLU A 82 18.01 -5.66 5.07
N PRO A 83 17.81 -6.42 3.96
CA PRO A 83 16.48 -6.60 3.35
C PRO A 83 15.41 -7.09 4.33
N THR A 84 15.80 -7.92 5.33
CA THR A 84 14.87 -8.42 6.35
C THR A 84 14.27 -7.32 7.22
N LEU A 85 14.86 -6.13 7.27
CA LEU A 85 14.37 -5.01 8.04
C LEU A 85 13.01 -4.53 7.51
N PHE A 86 12.83 -4.54 6.17
CA PHE A 86 11.57 -4.23 5.52
C PHE A 86 10.42 -5.11 6.03
N GLY A 87 10.59 -6.42 5.96
CA GLY A 87 9.58 -7.37 6.45
C GLY A 87 9.33 -7.22 7.95
N ARG A 88 10.40 -7.12 8.74
CA ARG A 88 10.30 -6.99 10.20
C ARG A 88 9.55 -5.75 10.66
N VAL A 89 9.69 -4.61 9.98
CA VAL A 89 8.95 -3.39 10.35
C VAL A 89 7.50 -3.50 9.96
N LEU A 90 7.18 -4.07 8.79
CA LEU A 90 5.79 -4.26 8.37
C LEU A 90 5.02 -5.19 9.31
N TRP A 91 5.67 -6.21 9.86
CA TRP A 91 5.00 -7.11 10.83
C TRP A 91 4.63 -6.44 12.15
N CYS A 92 5.24 -5.31 12.48
CA CYS A 92 4.85 -4.55 13.67
C CYS A 92 3.49 -3.86 13.49
N PHE A 93 3.06 -3.61 12.26
CA PHE A 93 1.87 -2.83 11.95
C PHE A 93 0.65 -3.71 11.67
N ARG A 94 -0.06 -4.12 12.73
CA ARG A 94 -1.24 -5.01 12.60
C ARG A 94 -2.51 -4.33 12.11
N ARG A 95 -2.57 -3.00 12.13
CA ARG A 95 -3.77 -2.21 11.79
C ARG A 95 -3.55 -1.26 10.63
N ILE A 96 -2.55 -1.56 9.82
CA ILE A 96 -2.25 -0.80 8.62
C ILE A 96 -3.44 -0.88 7.65
N ARG A 97 -3.80 0.26 7.08
CA ARG A 97 -4.85 0.39 6.05
C ARG A 97 -4.28 0.73 4.70
N THR A 98 -3.20 1.49 4.68
CA THR A 98 -2.53 1.89 3.45
C THR A 98 -1.06 1.54 3.51
N LEU A 99 -0.58 0.85 2.50
CA LEU A 99 0.84 0.64 2.24
C LEU A 99 1.19 1.25 0.89
N THR A 100 2.16 2.17 0.91
CA THR A 100 2.70 2.79 -0.29
C THR A 100 4.20 2.52 -0.36
N ILE A 101 4.67 2.04 -1.51
CA ILE A 101 6.09 1.92 -1.84
C ILE A 101 6.30 2.79 -3.07
N TYR A 102 6.98 3.92 -2.86
CA TYR A 102 7.16 4.94 -3.87
C TYR A 102 8.65 5.13 -4.17
N GLU A 103 9.06 4.78 -5.40
CA GLU A 103 10.47 4.82 -5.81
C GLU A 103 11.41 4.17 -4.79
N ALA A 104 10.96 3.07 -4.20
CA ALA A 104 11.67 2.38 -3.13
C ALA A 104 11.73 0.88 -3.41
N GLU A 105 12.85 0.26 -3.06
CA GLU A 105 12.99 -1.18 -3.21
C GLU A 105 12.04 -1.93 -2.28
N ALA A 106 11.29 -2.88 -2.83
CA ALA A 106 10.52 -3.85 -2.07
C ALA A 106 11.16 -5.23 -2.27
N PRO A 107 11.97 -5.72 -1.30
CA PRO A 107 12.71 -6.97 -1.47
C PRO A 107 11.76 -8.14 -1.73
N ALA A 108 11.88 -8.79 -2.90
CA ALA A 108 10.98 -9.87 -3.33
C ALA A 108 10.88 -10.99 -2.28
N SER A 109 12.01 -11.43 -1.72
CA SER A 109 12.03 -12.46 -0.69
C SER A 109 11.29 -12.09 0.59
N GLU A 110 11.21 -10.82 0.93
CA GLU A 110 10.47 -10.34 2.10
C GLU A 110 8.97 -10.20 1.79
N ILE A 111 8.62 -9.77 0.58
CA ILE A 111 7.23 -9.77 0.10
C ILE A 111 6.67 -11.19 0.17
N ASP A 112 7.40 -12.20 -0.32
CA ASP A 112 6.96 -13.61 -0.27
C ASP A 112 6.74 -14.09 1.17
N LYS A 113 7.61 -13.72 2.10
CA LYS A 113 7.44 -14.03 3.54
C LYS A 113 6.22 -13.35 4.15
N ILE A 114 5.91 -12.12 3.73
CA ILE A 114 4.73 -11.39 4.19
C ILE A 114 3.46 -12.07 3.68
N VAL A 115 3.44 -12.46 2.40
CA VAL A 115 2.33 -13.19 1.77
C VAL A 115 2.08 -14.55 2.44
N ALA A 116 3.14 -15.27 2.81
CA ALA A 116 3.04 -16.55 3.48
C ALA A 116 2.44 -16.46 4.90
N ARG A 117 2.46 -15.27 5.51
CA ARG A 117 1.91 -15.04 6.86
C ARG A 117 0.52 -14.45 6.78
N SER A 118 -0.48 -15.23 7.11
CA SER A 118 -1.92 -14.89 7.01
C SER A 118 -2.40 -13.70 7.87
N GLU A 119 -1.53 -13.14 8.72
CA GLU A 119 -1.92 -12.02 9.61
C GLU A 119 -1.78 -10.64 8.98
N PHE A 120 -0.89 -10.49 7.99
CA PHE A 120 -0.74 -9.24 7.26
C PHE A 120 -1.93 -9.05 6.30
N GLY A 121 -2.34 -7.82 6.08
CA GLY A 121 -3.34 -7.48 5.06
C GLY A 121 -4.79 -7.52 5.52
N LYS A 122 -5.13 -8.05 6.70
CA LYS A 122 -6.52 -8.15 7.17
C LYS A 122 -7.28 -6.82 7.20
N GLU A 123 -6.59 -5.71 7.46
CA GLU A 123 -7.15 -4.37 7.54
C GLU A 123 -6.73 -3.48 6.36
N VAL A 124 -5.90 -3.99 5.45
CA VAL A 124 -5.38 -3.23 4.32
C VAL A 124 -6.51 -2.97 3.32
N THR A 125 -6.71 -1.71 3.00
CA THR A 125 -7.70 -1.24 2.03
C THR A 125 -7.05 -0.59 0.81
N SER A 126 -5.77 -0.21 0.89
CA SER A 126 -5.05 0.45 -0.18
C SER A 126 -3.61 -0.05 -0.28
N LEU A 127 -3.21 -0.46 -1.46
CA LEU A 127 -1.85 -0.81 -1.82
C LEU A 127 -1.42 0.03 -3.03
N ALA A 128 -0.26 0.67 -2.93
CA ALA A 128 0.35 1.40 -4.04
C ALA A 128 1.82 1.03 -4.16
N PHE A 129 2.21 0.58 -5.34
CA PHE A 129 3.57 0.20 -5.69
C PHE A 129 3.98 1.00 -6.93
N VAL A 130 4.76 2.03 -6.71
CA VAL A 130 5.24 2.95 -7.73
C VAL A 130 6.76 2.79 -7.84
N VAL A 131 7.23 2.19 -8.91
CA VAL A 131 8.66 1.86 -9.10
C VAL A 131 9.24 1.08 -7.91
N PRO A 132 8.70 -0.11 -7.59
CA PRO A 132 9.04 -0.83 -6.35
C PRO A 132 10.38 -1.61 -6.41
N GLY A 133 11.25 -1.30 -7.35
CA GLY A 133 12.57 -1.93 -7.47
C GLY A 133 12.48 -3.42 -7.81
N SER A 134 13.09 -4.27 -7.00
CA SER A 134 13.21 -5.72 -7.25
C SER A 134 11.94 -6.54 -7.02
N ALA A 135 10.83 -5.92 -6.61
CA ALA A 135 9.58 -6.65 -6.40
C ALA A 135 9.00 -7.18 -7.72
N THR A 136 8.62 -8.45 -7.73
CA THR A 136 7.97 -9.06 -8.89
C THR A 136 6.47 -8.78 -8.87
N VAL A 137 5.84 -8.68 -10.05
CA VAL A 137 4.37 -8.56 -10.17
C VAL A 137 3.67 -9.71 -9.45
N SER A 138 4.21 -10.92 -9.57
CA SER A 138 3.66 -12.11 -8.89
C SER A 138 3.66 -11.95 -7.37
N GLY A 139 4.77 -11.49 -6.76
CA GLY A 139 4.86 -11.23 -5.33
C GLY A 139 3.88 -10.15 -4.87
N LEU A 140 3.81 -9.03 -5.62
CA LEU A 140 2.88 -7.93 -5.32
C LEU A 140 1.42 -8.35 -5.47
N MET A 141 1.10 -9.17 -6.47
CA MET A 141 -0.22 -9.76 -6.63
C MET A 141 -0.54 -10.74 -5.50
N GLY A 142 0.40 -11.57 -5.09
CA GLY A 142 0.26 -12.42 -3.90
C GLY A 142 -0.08 -11.61 -2.65
N LEU A 143 0.58 -10.45 -2.48
CA LEU A 143 0.29 -9.54 -1.39
C LEU A 143 -1.13 -8.93 -1.50
N ALA A 144 -1.52 -8.47 -2.70
CA ALA A 144 -2.85 -7.94 -2.93
C ALA A 144 -3.95 -8.99 -2.65
N LEU A 145 -3.75 -10.23 -3.12
CA LEU A 145 -4.66 -11.35 -2.87
C LEU A 145 -4.76 -11.75 -1.38
N SER A 146 -3.75 -11.41 -0.58
CA SER A 146 -3.78 -11.62 0.88
C SER A 146 -4.57 -10.55 1.64
N CYS A 147 -5.07 -9.51 0.96
CA CYS A 147 -5.76 -8.36 1.54
C CYS A 147 -7.27 -8.40 1.25
N PRO A 148 -8.10 -9.10 2.03
CA PRO A 148 -9.52 -9.32 1.69
C PRO A 148 -10.38 -8.05 1.67
N LYS A 149 -9.92 -6.97 2.31
CA LYS A 149 -10.61 -5.66 2.35
C LYS A 149 -10.05 -4.66 1.35
N LEU A 150 -9.19 -5.09 0.43
CA LEU A 150 -8.55 -4.20 -0.54
C LEU A 150 -9.60 -3.51 -1.41
N GLN A 151 -9.47 -2.21 -1.57
CA GLN A 151 -10.35 -1.36 -2.39
C GLN A 151 -9.57 -0.58 -3.45
N PHE A 152 -8.29 -0.29 -3.18
CA PHE A 152 -7.45 0.51 -4.06
C PHE A 152 -6.14 -0.25 -4.31
N LEU A 153 -5.84 -0.49 -5.58
CA LEU A 153 -4.60 -1.10 -6.02
C LEU A 153 -3.95 -0.23 -7.11
N GLU A 154 -2.69 0.13 -6.89
CA GLU A 154 -1.89 0.86 -7.88
C GLU A 154 -0.57 0.12 -8.10
N LEU A 155 -0.31 -0.25 -9.34
CA LEU A 155 0.93 -0.90 -9.79
C LEU A 155 1.54 -0.06 -10.92
N THR A 156 2.73 0.48 -10.71
CA THR A 156 3.36 1.39 -11.67
C THR A 156 4.82 1.03 -11.86
N GLN A 157 5.28 0.96 -13.12
CA GLN A 157 6.67 0.73 -13.51
C GLN A 157 7.32 -0.47 -12.80
N LEU A 158 6.75 -1.63 -13.03
CA LEU A 158 7.32 -2.88 -12.52
C LEU A 158 8.40 -3.36 -13.49
N ASP A 159 9.61 -3.53 -13.02
CA ASP A 159 10.68 -4.12 -13.83
C ASP A 159 10.35 -5.57 -14.13
N SER A 160 10.56 -5.96 -15.40
CA SER A 160 10.27 -7.31 -15.87
C SER A 160 11.39 -8.27 -15.50
N GLU A 161 11.44 -8.66 -14.24
CA GLU A 161 12.21 -9.86 -13.89
C GLU A 161 11.47 -11.13 -14.32
N PRO A 162 12.23 -12.22 -14.56
CA PRO A 162 11.61 -13.49 -14.93
C PRO A 162 10.57 -13.89 -13.86
N PRO A 163 9.46 -14.49 -14.28
CA PRO A 163 8.36 -14.81 -13.36
C PRO A 163 8.91 -15.60 -12.17
N SER A 164 8.66 -15.10 -10.96
CA SER A 164 8.86 -15.91 -9.78
C SER A 164 8.03 -17.18 -9.94
N SER A 165 8.63 -18.31 -9.63
CA SER A 165 8.00 -19.64 -9.77
C SER A 165 6.89 -19.90 -8.74
N ILE A 166 6.33 -18.85 -8.12
CA ILE A 166 5.22 -19.00 -7.17
C ILE A 166 3.95 -19.12 -7.99
N PRO A 167 3.35 -20.31 -8.07
CA PRO A 167 2.03 -20.45 -8.68
C PRO A 167 1.06 -19.60 -7.86
N LEU A 168 0.40 -18.65 -8.49
CA LEU A 168 -0.73 -17.97 -7.87
C LEU A 168 -1.95 -18.90 -7.95
N ASP A 169 -1.99 -19.90 -7.10
CA ASP A 169 -3.16 -20.79 -6.95
C ASP A 169 -4.38 -20.08 -6.33
N LYS A 170 -4.22 -18.78 -6.01
CA LYS A 170 -5.26 -17.99 -5.36
C LYS A 170 -5.95 -17.08 -6.37
N THR A 171 -7.25 -17.20 -6.45
CA THR A 171 -8.12 -16.23 -7.14
C THR A 171 -8.57 -15.16 -6.15
N TRP A 172 -8.86 -13.97 -6.65
CA TRP A 172 -9.42 -12.86 -5.88
C TRP A 172 -10.79 -13.27 -5.29
N GLN A 173 -10.88 -13.18 -3.96
CA GLN A 173 -12.11 -13.52 -3.21
C GLN A 173 -12.86 -12.28 -2.74
N GLY A 174 -12.31 -11.08 -2.99
CA GLY A 174 -12.95 -9.80 -2.66
C GLY A 174 -13.99 -9.39 -3.71
N GLY A 175 -14.76 -8.36 -3.38
CA GLY A 175 -15.60 -7.68 -4.36
C GLY A 175 -14.77 -6.82 -5.32
N PRO A 176 -15.42 -6.17 -6.32
CA PRO A 176 -14.73 -5.28 -7.24
C PRO A 176 -13.97 -4.18 -6.49
N LEU A 177 -12.74 -3.92 -6.89
CA LEU A 177 -11.96 -2.81 -6.35
C LEU A 177 -12.67 -1.48 -6.67
N ARG A 178 -12.58 -0.52 -5.77
CA ARG A 178 -13.04 0.85 -6.08
C ARG A 178 -12.18 1.48 -7.15
N SER A 179 -10.87 1.22 -7.14
CA SER A 179 -9.95 1.71 -8.16
C SER A 179 -8.79 0.75 -8.35
N LEU A 180 -8.49 0.46 -9.60
CA LEU A 180 -7.32 -0.27 -10.06
C LEU A 180 -6.54 0.65 -11.01
N LYS A 181 -5.25 0.90 -10.72
CA LYS A 181 -4.37 1.67 -11.60
C LYS A 181 -3.19 0.79 -12.00
N LEU A 182 -2.98 0.69 -13.28
CA LEU A 182 -1.94 -0.14 -13.90
C LEU A 182 -1.16 0.72 -14.90
N PHE A 183 0.11 0.98 -14.63
CA PHE A 183 0.95 1.80 -15.50
C PHE A 183 2.25 1.08 -15.83
N ILE A 184 2.55 0.97 -17.13
CA ILE A 184 3.79 0.38 -17.66
C ILE A 184 3.97 -1.06 -17.12
N LEU A 185 3.07 -1.95 -17.51
CA LEU A 185 3.14 -3.38 -17.25
C LEU A 185 3.49 -4.14 -18.55
N HIS A 186 4.13 -5.29 -18.42
CA HIS A 186 4.37 -6.18 -19.56
C HIS A 186 3.19 -7.12 -19.80
N ASP A 187 3.06 -7.63 -21.01
CA ASP A 187 1.96 -8.53 -21.43
C ASP A 187 1.74 -9.71 -20.50
N LYS A 188 2.84 -10.33 -20.03
CA LYS A 188 2.78 -11.45 -19.09
C LYS A 188 2.18 -11.07 -17.74
N ASP A 189 2.42 -9.83 -17.31
CA ASP A 189 1.92 -9.30 -16.04
C ASP A 189 0.42 -9.02 -16.12
N ILE A 190 -0.03 -8.53 -17.28
CA ILE A 190 -1.45 -8.35 -17.58
C ILE A 190 -2.18 -9.69 -17.61
N ASN A 191 -1.58 -10.72 -18.20
CA ASN A 191 -2.13 -12.08 -18.19
C ASN A 191 -2.23 -12.64 -16.75
N LEU A 192 -1.25 -12.36 -15.91
CA LEU A 192 -1.26 -12.75 -14.50
C LEU A 192 -2.39 -12.05 -13.74
N LEU A 193 -2.53 -10.74 -13.90
CA LEU A 193 -3.64 -9.97 -13.32
C LEU A 193 -5.01 -10.52 -13.75
N ALA A 194 -5.13 -10.82 -15.05
CA ALA A 194 -6.33 -11.41 -15.62
C ALA A 194 -6.65 -12.76 -14.97
N SER A 195 -5.65 -13.61 -14.78
CA SER A 195 -5.83 -14.93 -14.17
C SER A 195 -6.25 -14.87 -12.70
N CYS A 196 -5.91 -13.78 -11.99
CA CYS A 196 -6.34 -13.58 -10.62
C CYS A 196 -7.82 -13.20 -10.46
N GLY A 197 -8.51 -12.82 -11.55
CA GLY A 197 -9.93 -12.45 -11.52
C GLY A 197 -10.24 -11.14 -10.79
N ILE A 198 -9.27 -10.22 -10.70
CA ILE A 198 -9.49 -8.92 -10.07
C ILE A 198 -10.27 -8.02 -11.02
N THR A 199 -11.40 -7.51 -10.54
CA THR A 199 -12.25 -6.54 -11.25
C THR A 199 -12.27 -5.20 -10.51
N SER A 200 -12.66 -4.11 -11.19
CA SER A 200 -12.71 -2.79 -10.57
C SER A 200 -13.85 -1.93 -11.10
N HIS A 201 -14.32 -0.99 -10.27
CA HIS A 201 -15.26 0.05 -10.69
C HIS A 201 -14.59 1.20 -11.45
N LYS A 202 -13.34 1.49 -11.11
CA LYS A 202 -12.55 2.53 -11.75
C LYS A 202 -11.22 1.96 -12.18
N LEU A 203 -10.96 1.99 -13.48
CA LEU A 203 -9.75 1.45 -14.09
C LEU A 203 -8.90 2.61 -14.66
N GLY A 204 -7.66 2.73 -14.19
CA GLY A 204 -6.66 3.64 -14.74
C GLY A 204 -5.56 2.85 -15.45
N LEU A 205 -5.34 3.14 -16.72
CA LEU A 205 -4.32 2.47 -17.55
C LEU A 205 -3.41 3.51 -18.18
N HIS A 206 -2.12 3.17 -18.27
CA HIS A 206 -1.17 3.88 -19.12
C HIS A 206 -0.96 3.06 -20.39
N ILE A 207 -1.41 3.60 -21.51
CA ILE A 207 -1.51 2.83 -22.74
C ILE A 207 -0.18 2.89 -23.49
N TYR A 208 0.56 1.79 -23.47
CA TYR A 208 1.57 1.47 -24.46
C TYR A 208 1.35 0.11 -25.14
N ASP A 209 0.23 -0.58 -24.80
CA ASP A 209 0.12 -2.01 -25.07
C ASP A 209 -1.22 -2.41 -25.71
N PRO A 210 -1.22 -3.25 -26.77
CA PRO A 210 -2.43 -3.86 -27.36
C PRO A 210 -3.22 -4.77 -26.40
N MET A 211 -2.63 -5.15 -25.26
CA MET A 211 -3.28 -6.02 -24.26
C MET A 211 -4.24 -5.27 -23.30
N VAL A 212 -4.34 -3.95 -23.43
CA VAL A 212 -5.30 -3.11 -22.68
C VAL A 212 -6.73 -3.62 -22.84
N GLU A 213 -7.10 -4.09 -24.03
CA GLU A 213 -8.41 -4.65 -24.34
C GLU A 213 -8.79 -5.79 -23.39
N LYS A 214 -7.84 -6.65 -23.04
CA LYS A 214 -8.06 -7.77 -22.12
C LYS A 214 -8.43 -7.33 -20.70
N VAL A 215 -7.75 -6.32 -20.17
CA VAL A 215 -8.02 -5.78 -18.82
C VAL A 215 -9.35 -5.02 -18.81
N ILE A 216 -9.65 -4.29 -19.88
CA ILE A 216 -10.94 -3.63 -20.07
C ILE A 216 -12.06 -4.66 -20.10
N THR A 217 -11.90 -5.73 -20.88
CA THR A 217 -12.90 -6.79 -20.99
C THR A 217 -13.18 -7.47 -19.66
N LEU A 218 -12.15 -7.75 -18.86
CA LEU A 218 -12.31 -8.34 -17.54
C LEU A 218 -13.08 -7.47 -16.55
N SER A 219 -12.91 -6.16 -16.64
CA SER A 219 -13.58 -5.22 -15.76
C SER A 219 -14.91 -4.69 -16.35
N SER A 220 -15.26 -5.03 -17.59
CA SER A 220 -16.36 -4.43 -18.34
C SER A 220 -17.72 -4.47 -17.63
N GLU A 221 -18.00 -5.56 -16.90
CA GLU A 221 -19.28 -5.73 -16.18
C GLU A 221 -19.36 -4.90 -14.90
N THR A 222 -18.22 -4.51 -14.31
CA THR A 222 -18.15 -3.79 -13.02
C THR A 222 -17.64 -2.37 -13.16
N MET A 223 -17.06 -2.02 -14.30
CA MET A 223 -16.39 -0.76 -14.53
C MET A 223 -17.37 0.37 -14.83
N ASN A 224 -17.28 1.44 -14.02
CA ASN A 224 -18.06 2.67 -14.20
C ASN A 224 -17.23 3.82 -14.77
N GLU A 225 -15.90 3.75 -14.66
CA GLU A 225 -14.98 4.82 -15.06
C GLU A 225 -13.69 4.23 -15.62
N LEU A 226 -13.32 4.67 -16.82
CA LEU A 226 -12.07 4.34 -17.47
C LEU A 226 -11.22 5.59 -17.65
N LEU A 227 -10.02 5.60 -17.04
CA LEU A 227 -9.03 6.66 -17.20
C LEU A 227 -7.85 6.14 -18.03
N LEU A 228 -7.73 6.66 -19.23
CA LEU A 228 -6.61 6.36 -20.10
C LEU A 228 -5.59 7.52 -20.04
N ARG A 229 -4.35 7.23 -19.65
CA ARG A 229 -3.23 8.17 -19.71
C ARG A 229 -2.24 7.72 -20.78
N GLY A 230 -2.00 8.53 -21.79
CA GLY A 230 -1.01 8.27 -22.81
C GLY A 230 -0.86 9.48 -23.71
N SER A 231 0.38 9.86 -24.04
CA SER A 231 0.67 11.05 -24.84
C SER A 231 0.56 10.82 -26.36
N TRP A 232 0.35 9.57 -26.82
CA TRP A 232 0.52 9.23 -28.25
C TRP A 232 -0.67 8.53 -28.93
N LEU A 233 -1.71 8.15 -28.22
CA LEU A 233 -2.82 7.35 -28.79
C LEU A 233 -4.13 8.10 -29.03
N LEU A 234 -4.30 9.29 -28.50
CA LEU A 234 -5.46 10.13 -28.81
C LEU A 234 -5.59 10.47 -30.29
N GLU A 235 -4.46 10.58 -31.03
CA GLU A 235 -4.48 10.86 -32.46
C GLU A 235 -4.94 9.67 -33.33
N LYS A 236 -4.78 8.44 -32.87
CA LYS A 236 -5.06 7.23 -33.66
C LYS A 236 -6.48 6.68 -33.52
N TYR A 237 -7.19 7.05 -32.46
CA TYR A 237 -8.56 6.59 -32.19
C TYR A 237 -9.61 7.71 -32.31
N MET A 238 -9.20 8.95 -32.58
CA MET A 238 -10.10 10.07 -32.86
C MET A 238 -10.12 10.44 -34.36
N ALA A 239 -9.48 9.69 -35.21
CA ALA A 239 -9.56 9.75 -36.66
C ALA A 239 -10.34 8.52 -37.18
#